data_5542fb3a39ee12b37c82b756c9135d08
#
_entry.id   5542fb3a39ee12b37c82b756c9135d08
#
_cell.length_a   1.000
_cell.length_b   1.000
_cell.length_c   1.000
_cell.angle_alpha   90.00
_cell.angle_beta   90.00
_cell.angle_gamma   90.00
#
_symmetry.space_group_name_H-M   'P 1'
#
loop_
_entity.id
_entity.type
_entity.pdbx_description
1 polymer ?
#
loop_
_entity_poly.entity_id
_entity_poly.type
_entity_poly.pdbx_seq_one_letter_code
_entity_poly.pdbx_strand_id
1 'polypeptide(L)'
;DFSNLSVTISGVKTKANFNLVDGSLTVDEKSIATVTMRRVGNAAEAILLPANTINGIKLTLTLNGKTKEITLPTSITSLEQGAKHIFSVNIKNGGSQVDPEEGKYAKWRETPVITKNMLEKSNIKYINHYMPDNKKYRNYSLLYDTNLKMAYWVAYPIYEGCVGSFQRQDDWIEDPELDGSLQANFNKAGDMFKRGYNRGHQIPSKDRTGNGAMNATTFYYTNATPQKANMNGQIWARLEDAVRRWNSSVDTVFVVTGAMAKESENDVVKYEVDCKNGKVVVPKYYYKAVARELGSTFYTIAFKIPNDDAIAGRDYMDYACSVEDLEKITGFTFFPTLSADIKRQCDKSKWR
;
A
#
# COMPACT_ATOMS: atom_id res chain seq x y z
N ASP A 1 8.21 -1.57 -26.76
CA ASP A 1 6.88 -1.76 -27.33
C ASP A 1 6.41 -3.20 -27.08
N PHE A 2 5.28 -3.36 -26.43
CA PHE A 2 4.66 -4.67 -26.13
C PHE A 2 3.41 -4.93 -26.99
N SER A 3 3.23 -4.19 -28.10
CA SER A 3 2.05 -4.34 -28.96
C SER A 3 1.85 -5.78 -29.46
N ASN A 4 2.93 -6.49 -29.72
CA ASN A 4 2.95 -7.87 -30.20
C ASN A 4 3.13 -8.93 -29.09
N LEU A 5 2.93 -8.55 -27.82
CA LEU A 5 3.00 -9.52 -26.73
C LEU A 5 1.77 -10.43 -26.73
N SER A 6 2.00 -11.73 -26.83
CA SER A 6 1.00 -12.77 -26.61
C SER A 6 1.31 -13.51 -25.30
N VAL A 7 0.27 -13.80 -24.53
CA VAL A 7 0.37 -14.58 -23.30
C VAL A 7 -0.54 -15.79 -23.41
N THR A 8 0.02 -16.97 -23.18
CA THR A 8 -0.74 -18.22 -23.18
C THR A 8 -0.58 -18.95 -21.86
N ILE A 9 -1.61 -19.64 -21.44
CA ILE A 9 -1.58 -20.55 -20.30
C ILE A 9 -1.90 -21.96 -20.80
N SER A 10 -1.03 -22.92 -20.53
CA SER A 10 -1.15 -24.31 -20.94
C SER A 10 -1.36 -25.24 -19.73
N GLY A 11 -1.84 -26.45 -20.00
CA GLY A 11 -2.14 -27.42 -18.93
C GLY A 11 -3.45 -27.15 -18.18
N VAL A 12 -4.30 -26.27 -18.71
CA VAL A 12 -5.58 -25.93 -18.11
C VAL A 12 -6.73 -26.73 -18.70
N LYS A 13 -7.77 -26.97 -17.89
CA LYS A 13 -9.02 -27.60 -18.34
C LYS A 13 -9.83 -26.62 -19.17
N THR A 14 -10.45 -27.09 -20.25
CA THR A 14 -11.14 -26.23 -21.22
C THR A 14 -12.57 -26.63 -21.51
N LYS A 15 -13.04 -27.78 -21.00
CA LYS A 15 -14.42 -28.23 -21.15
C LYS A 15 -15.04 -28.56 -19.82
N ALA A 16 -16.29 -28.18 -19.66
CA ALA A 16 -17.12 -28.53 -18.53
C ALA A 16 -18.60 -28.62 -18.95
N ASN A 17 -19.38 -29.41 -18.26
CA ASN A 17 -20.85 -29.45 -18.36
C ASN A 17 -21.43 -28.62 -17.21
N PHE A 18 -22.29 -27.67 -17.56
CA PHE A 18 -23.06 -26.90 -16.59
C PHE A 18 -24.49 -27.38 -16.57
N ASN A 19 -24.97 -27.82 -15.41
CA ASN A 19 -26.37 -28.24 -15.22
C ASN A 19 -27.23 -27.01 -14.94
N LEU A 20 -28.15 -26.71 -15.83
CA LEU A 20 -29.06 -25.57 -15.73
C LEU A 20 -30.14 -25.73 -14.63
N VAL A 21 -30.32 -26.93 -14.11
CA VAL A 21 -31.37 -27.21 -13.11
C VAL A 21 -30.85 -26.89 -11.69
N ASP A 22 -29.63 -27.31 -11.38
CA ASP A 22 -29.06 -27.19 -10.04
C ASP A 22 -27.83 -26.27 -9.96
N GLY A 23 -27.39 -25.73 -11.10
CA GLY A 23 -26.22 -24.84 -11.17
C GLY A 23 -24.86 -25.54 -10.99
N SER A 24 -24.83 -26.87 -10.99
CA SER A 24 -23.58 -27.61 -10.82
C SER A 24 -22.70 -27.56 -12.07
N LEU A 25 -21.37 -27.53 -11.84
CA LEU A 25 -20.33 -27.54 -12.88
C LEU A 25 -19.52 -28.82 -12.78
N THR A 26 -19.50 -29.62 -13.84
CA THR A 26 -18.68 -30.82 -13.95
C THR A 26 -17.60 -30.63 -14.98
N VAL A 27 -16.34 -30.52 -14.51
CA VAL A 27 -15.18 -30.30 -15.37
C VAL A 27 -14.75 -31.62 -16.04
N ASP A 28 -14.48 -31.56 -17.33
CA ASP A 28 -13.87 -32.69 -18.06
C ASP A 28 -12.35 -32.72 -17.75
N GLU A 29 -11.94 -33.65 -16.92
CA GLU A 29 -10.57 -33.81 -16.45
C GLU A 29 -9.55 -34.12 -17.58
N LYS A 30 -10.03 -34.61 -18.73
CA LYS A 30 -9.20 -34.94 -19.88
C LYS A 30 -9.05 -33.78 -20.88
N SER A 31 -9.80 -32.72 -20.72
CA SER A 31 -9.85 -31.57 -21.64
C SER A 31 -8.69 -30.59 -21.47
N ILE A 32 -7.45 -31.10 -21.38
CA ILE A 32 -6.27 -30.25 -21.17
C ILE A 32 -5.87 -29.57 -22.47
N ALA A 33 -5.74 -28.25 -22.44
CA ALA A 33 -5.33 -27.46 -23.60
C ALA A 33 -4.55 -26.18 -23.20
N THR A 34 -4.18 -25.40 -24.21
CA THR A 34 -3.58 -24.07 -24.06
C THR A 34 -4.63 -23.01 -24.39
N VAL A 35 -4.74 -22.01 -23.53
CA VAL A 35 -5.61 -20.85 -23.70
C VAL A 35 -4.78 -19.59 -23.94
N THR A 36 -5.11 -18.85 -25.00
CA THR A 36 -4.54 -17.52 -25.22
C THR A 36 -5.29 -16.51 -24.35
N MET A 37 -4.56 -15.81 -23.54
CA MET A 37 -5.13 -14.82 -22.64
C MET A 37 -5.50 -13.54 -23.40
N ARG A 38 -6.63 -12.94 -23.04
CA ARG A 38 -7.06 -11.65 -23.57
C ARG A 38 -6.19 -10.53 -22.99
N ARG A 39 -5.65 -9.71 -23.86
CA ARG A 39 -4.87 -8.55 -23.43
C ARG A 39 -5.77 -7.36 -23.10
N VAL A 40 -5.51 -6.72 -21.94
CA VAL A 40 -6.21 -5.52 -21.48
C VAL A 40 -5.15 -4.54 -20.97
N GLY A 41 -4.74 -3.58 -21.80
CA GLY A 41 -3.65 -2.66 -21.49
C GLY A 41 -2.32 -3.41 -21.23
N ASN A 42 -1.78 -3.26 -20.04
CA ASN A 42 -0.55 -3.95 -19.59
C ASN A 42 -0.82 -5.30 -18.90
N ALA A 43 -2.06 -5.77 -18.87
CA ALA A 43 -2.45 -7.05 -18.31
C ALA A 43 -2.86 -8.04 -19.39
N ALA A 44 -2.79 -9.33 -19.06
CA ALA A 44 -3.39 -10.41 -19.84
C ALA A 44 -4.32 -11.20 -18.89
N GLU A 45 -5.54 -11.49 -19.34
CA GLU A 45 -6.59 -12.10 -18.53
C GLU A 45 -7.15 -13.35 -19.22
N ALA A 46 -7.47 -14.37 -18.44
CA ALA A 46 -8.24 -15.54 -18.90
C ALA A 46 -9.21 -15.99 -17.82
N ILE A 47 -10.36 -16.49 -18.25
CA ILE A 47 -11.28 -17.22 -17.38
C ILE A 47 -10.92 -18.70 -17.52
N LEU A 48 -10.61 -19.35 -16.41
CA LEU A 48 -10.20 -20.74 -16.36
C LEU A 48 -11.22 -21.57 -15.59
N LEU A 49 -11.34 -22.83 -15.95
CA LEU A 49 -12.14 -23.78 -15.17
C LEU A 49 -11.42 -24.12 -13.86
N PRO A 50 -12.18 -24.45 -12.80
CA PRO A 50 -11.62 -24.90 -11.53
C PRO A 50 -10.72 -26.14 -11.71
N ALA A 51 -9.66 -26.21 -10.92
CA ALA A 51 -8.75 -27.34 -10.88
C ALA A 51 -8.19 -27.55 -9.47
N ASN A 52 -8.27 -28.75 -8.96
CA ASN A 52 -7.80 -29.10 -7.61
C ASN A 52 -6.27 -29.07 -7.49
N THR A 53 -5.56 -29.15 -8.60
CA THR A 53 -4.09 -29.03 -8.66
C THR A 53 -3.71 -28.23 -9.89
N ILE A 54 -2.61 -27.49 -9.78
CA ILE A 54 -2.01 -26.75 -10.91
C ILE A 54 -0.74 -27.39 -11.46
N ASN A 55 -0.49 -28.65 -11.10
CA ASN A 55 0.68 -29.36 -11.61
C ASN A 55 0.63 -29.46 -13.14
N GLY A 56 1.70 -28.99 -13.80
CA GLY A 56 1.78 -28.96 -15.26
C GLY A 56 1.18 -27.71 -15.93
N ILE A 57 0.57 -26.79 -15.18
CA ILE A 57 0.15 -25.50 -15.74
C ILE A 57 1.37 -24.61 -15.95
N LYS A 58 1.50 -24.08 -17.17
CA LYS A 58 2.60 -23.20 -17.58
C LYS A 58 2.07 -21.92 -18.20
N LEU A 59 2.69 -20.81 -17.87
CA LEU A 59 2.45 -19.53 -18.51
C LEU A 59 3.57 -19.26 -19.52
N THR A 60 3.22 -18.91 -20.76
CA THR A 60 4.19 -18.61 -21.81
C THR A 60 3.94 -17.21 -22.36
N LEU A 61 4.99 -16.40 -22.36
CA LEU A 61 4.98 -15.09 -23.01
C LEU A 61 5.70 -15.19 -24.35
N THR A 62 5.10 -14.63 -25.38
CA THR A 62 5.71 -14.51 -26.71
C THR A 62 5.75 -13.05 -27.13
N LEU A 63 6.95 -12.53 -27.37
CA LEU A 63 7.16 -11.16 -27.83
C LEU A 63 8.10 -11.16 -29.03
N ASN A 64 7.65 -10.64 -30.19
CA ASN A 64 8.43 -10.58 -31.40
C ASN A 64 9.05 -11.95 -31.81
N GLY A 65 8.26 -13.02 -31.69
CA GLY A 65 8.67 -14.39 -32.03
C GLY A 65 9.56 -15.07 -30.98
N LYS A 66 9.99 -14.39 -29.95
CA LYS A 66 10.72 -14.99 -28.81
C LYS A 66 9.75 -15.40 -27.73
N THR A 67 9.86 -16.65 -27.30
CA THR A 67 9.00 -17.22 -26.25
C THR A 67 9.74 -17.39 -24.95
N LYS A 68 9.04 -17.24 -23.83
CA LYS A 68 9.53 -17.54 -22.51
C LYS A 68 8.47 -18.18 -21.64
N GLU A 69 8.80 -19.32 -21.04
CA GLU A 69 7.98 -19.95 -20.00
C GLU A 69 8.19 -19.27 -18.65
N ILE A 70 7.10 -19.10 -17.93
CA ILE A 70 7.09 -18.55 -16.57
C ILE A 70 6.50 -19.61 -15.66
N THR A 71 7.23 -19.91 -14.60
CA THR A 71 6.76 -20.79 -13.56
C THR A 71 5.75 -20.05 -12.68
N LEU A 72 4.58 -20.65 -12.46
CA LEU A 72 3.60 -20.10 -11.54
C LEU A 72 4.13 -20.15 -10.08
N PRO A 73 3.74 -19.17 -9.25
CA PRO A 73 4.15 -19.18 -7.84
C PRO A 73 3.70 -20.46 -7.14
N THR A 74 4.57 -21.05 -6.34
CA THR A 74 4.30 -22.27 -5.55
C THR A 74 3.20 -22.09 -4.50
N SER A 75 2.80 -20.84 -4.22
CA SER A 75 1.69 -20.53 -3.32
C SER A 75 0.31 -20.80 -3.92
N ILE A 76 0.20 -21.00 -5.24
CA ILE A 76 -1.04 -21.41 -5.89
C ILE A 76 -0.97 -22.90 -6.09
N THR A 77 -1.85 -23.62 -5.42
CA THR A 77 -1.93 -25.09 -5.48
C THR A 77 -3.17 -25.58 -6.23
N SER A 78 -4.18 -24.71 -6.37
CA SER A 78 -5.47 -25.00 -7.00
C SER A 78 -6.03 -23.78 -7.75
N LEU A 79 -6.97 -23.98 -8.63
CA LEU A 79 -7.82 -22.95 -9.23
C LEU A 79 -9.23 -23.12 -8.67
N GLU A 80 -9.61 -22.30 -7.71
CA GLU A 80 -10.92 -22.40 -7.05
C GLU A 80 -12.00 -21.66 -7.85
N GLN A 81 -13.22 -22.14 -7.79
CA GLN A 81 -14.37 -21.49 -8.42
C GLN A 81 -14.58 -20.09 -7.82
N GLY A 82 -14.68 -19.07 -8.69
CA GLY A 82 -14.86 -17.68 -8.27
C GLY A 82 -13.61 -16.99 -7.76
N ALA A 83 -12.46 -17.68 -7.66
CA ALA A 83 -11.20 -17.07 -7.25
C ALA A 83 -10.57 -16.26 -8.40
N LYS A 84 -9.94 -15.14 -8.06
CA LYS A 84 -9.12 -14.34 -8.98
C LYS A 84 -7.65 -14.45 -8.58
N HIS A 85 -6.82 -14.97 -9.48
CA HIS A 85 -5.38 -15.02 -9.30
C HIS A 85 -4.71 -13.94 -10.14
N ILE A 86 -3.86 -13.10 -9.52
CA ILE A 86 -3.13 -12.02 -10.19
C ILE A 86 -1.64 -12.32 -10.06
N PHE A 87 -0.93 -12.29 -11.20
CA PHE A 87 0.53 -12.43 -11.26
C PHE A 87 1.12 -11.21 -11.94
N SER A 88 2.18 -10.66 -11.35
CA SER A 88 2.98 -9.63 -11.99
C SER A 88 4.20 -10.27 -12.64
N VAL A 89 4.39 -10.01 -13.92
CA VAL A 89 5.53 -10.52 -14.69
C VAL A 89 6.34 -9.34 -15.24
N ASN A 90 7.60 -9.24 -14.83
CA ASN A 90 8.50 -8.22 -15.32
C ASN A 90 9.22 -8.73 -16.58
N ILE A 91 8.94 -8.11 -17.72
CA ILE A 91 9.55 -8.48 -19.02
C ILE A 91 10.74 -7.56 -19.25
N LYS A 92 11.96 -8.01 -18.93
CA LYS A 92 13.22 -7.33 -19.26
C LYS A 92 14.02 -8.11 -20.28
N ASN A 93 14.87 -7.40 -21.01
CA ASN A 93 15.79 -7.98 -22.01
C ASN A 93 16.59 -9.16 -21.43
N GLY A 94 16.18 -10.38 -21.74
CA GLY A 94 16.95 -11.61 -21.60
C GLY A 94 16.76 -12.42 -20.31
N GLY A 95 15.94 -12.02 -19.37
CA GLY A 95 15.74 -12.79 -18.14
C GLY A 95 14.37 -12.56 -17.49
N SER A 96 13.49 -13.56 -17.48
CA SER A 96 12.34 -13.51 -16.58
C SER A 96 12.77 -14.05 -15.24
N GLN A 97 13.06 -13.18 -14.30
CA GLN A 97 12.77 -13.49 -12.91
C GLN A 97 11.43 -12.84 -12.58
N VAL A 98 10.46 -13.65 -12.12
CA VAL A 98 9.45 -13.13 -11.21
C VAL A 98 10.28 -12.60 -10.06
N ASP A 99 10.26 -11.28 -9.85
CA ASP A 99 10.95 -10.71 -8.71
C ASP A 99 10.31 -11.35 -7.45
N PRO A 100 11.05 -12.16 -6.67
CA PRO A 100 10.49 -12.76 -5.45
C PRO A 100 10.00 -11.69 -4.48
N GLU A 101 10.48 -10.45 -4.64
CA GLU A 101 10.05 -9.30 -3.86
C GLU A 101 8.72 -8.70 -4.35
N GLU A 102 8.44 -8.63 -5.67
CA GLU A 102 7.11 -8.23 -6.14
C GLU A 102 6.00 -9.17 -5.66
N GLY A 103 6.24 -10.49 -5.65
CA GLY A 103 5.32 -11.47 -5.07
C GLY A 103 5.16 -11.33 -3.56
N LYS A 104 6.18 -10.86 -2.86
CA LYS A 104 6.17 -10.58 -1.43
C LYS A 104 5.30 -9.35 -1.10
N TYR A 105 5.34 -8.31 -1.92
CA TYR A 105 4.57 -7.07 -1.73
C TYR A 105 3.13 -7.18 -2.21
N ALA A 106 2.84 -8.00 -3.20
CA ALA A 106 1.47 -8.25 -3.66
C ALA A 106 0.56 -8.88 -2.60
N LYS A 107 1.12 -9.49 -1.54
CA LYS A 107 0.37 -10.01 -0.39
C LYS A 107 -0.08 -8.91 0.57
N TRP A 108 0.51 -7.73 0.50
CA TRP A 108 0.19 -6.61 1.37
C TRP A 108 -0.67 -5.62 0.59
N ARG A 109 -1.99 -5.78 0.72
CA ARG A 109 -2.99 -5.03 -0.06
C ARG A 109 -2.84 -3.51 0.02
N GLU A 110 -2.32 -3.01 1.14
CA GLU A 110 -2.10 -1.60 1.39
C GLU A 110 -0.83 -1.04 0.75
N THR A 111 0.13 -1.87 0.37
CA THR A 111 1.39 -1.37 -0.20
C THR A 111 1.12 -0.75 -1.58
N PRO A 112 1.44 0.54 -1.78
CA PRO A 112 1.35 1.18 -3.09
C PRO A 112 2.28 0.53 -4.10
N VAL A 113 2.00 0.74 -5.38
CA VAL A 113 2.90 0.27 -6.44
C VAL A 113 4.27 0.93 -6.30
N ILE A 114 5.31 0.10 -6.26
CA ILE A 114 6.70 0.53 -6.26
C ILE A 114 7.27 0.21 -7.64
N THR A 115 7.67 1.25 -8.36
CA THR A 115 8.27 1.07 -9.69
C THR A 115 9.79 1.06 -9.59
N LYS A 116 10.44 0.35 -10.52
CA LYS A 116 11.90 0.35 -10.62
C LYS A 116 12.45 1.77 -10.75
N ASN A 117 11.80 2.64 -11.53
CA ASN A 117 12.22 4.03 -11.70
C ASN A 117 12.20 4.83 -10.38
N MET A 118 11.32 4.49 -9.44
CA MET A 118 11.35 5.09 -8.11
C MET A 118 12.60 4.65 -7.36
N LEU A 119 12.92 3.35 -7.38
CA LEU A 119 14.05 2.79 -6.63
C LEU A 119 15.43 3.06 -7.28
N GLU A 120 15.47 3.40 -8.55
CA GLU A 120 16.70 3.84 -9.22
C GLU A 120 17.18 5.24 -8.79
N LYS A 121 16.30 6.04 -8.21
CA LYS A 121 16.67 7.35 -7.65
C LYS A 121 17.46 7.14 -6.35
N SER A 122 18.67 7.65 -6.29
CA SER A 122 19.58 7.47 -5.13
C SER A 122 19.00 7.98 -3.80
N ASN A 123 18.13 9.00 -3.87
CA ASN A 123 17.47 9.60 -2.72
C ASN A 123 16.18 8.89 -2.29
N ILE A 124 15.69 7.90 -3.02
CA ILE A 124 14.47 7.16 -2.67
C ILE A 124 14.84 5.85 -2.00
N LYS A 125 14.27 5.61 -0.82
CA LYS A 125 14.47 4.39 -0.04
C LYS A 125 13.12 3.76 0.27
N TYR A 126 12.99 2.48 -0.08
CA TYR A 126 11.87 1.65 0.35
C TYR A 126 12.30 0.84 1.57
N ILE A 127 11.61 1.03 2.69
CA ILE A 127 11.96 0.44 3.98
C ILE A 127 10.78 -0.39 4.48
N ASN A 128 11.08 -1.57 5.02
CA ASN A 128 10.11 -2.46 5.62
C ASN A 128 10.44 -2.71 7.08
N HIS A 129 9.50 -2.41 7.96
CA HIS A 129 9.56 -2.80 9.36
C HIS A 129 8.69 -4.02 9.60
N TYR A 130 9.25 -5.00 10.26
CA TYR A 130 8.56 -6.23 10.66
C TYR A 130 8.17 -6.14 12.13
N MET A 131 7.19 -6.96 12.55
CA MET A 131 6.83 -7.05 13.96
C MET A 131 8.03 -7.53 14.77
N PRO A 132 8.43 -6.83 15.84
CA PRO A 132 9.66 -7.14 16.57
C PRO A 132 9.67 -8.54 17.18
N ASP A 133 8.52 -9.02 17.63
CA ASP A 133 8.29 -10.34 18.24
C ASP A 133 8.04 -11.43 17.21
N ASN A 134 7.69 -11.11 15.98
CA ASN A 134 7.50 -12.08 14.91
C ASN A 134 7.80 -11.50 13.53
N LYS A 135 9.03 -11.62 13.10
CA LYS A 135 9.53 -11.10 11.80
C LYS A 135 8.87 -11.70 10.55
N LYS A 136 7.95 -12.66 10.69
CA LYS A 136 7.12 -13.15 9.57
C LYS A 136 5.99 -12.17 9.23
N TYR A 137 5.60 -11.31 10.18
CA TYR A 137 4.55 -10.33 9.99
C TYR A 137 5.14 -8.93 9.77
N ARG A 138 4.67 -8.28 8.73
CA ARG A 138 5.01 -6.89 8.46
C ARG A 138 4.31 -5.97 9.46
N ASN A 139 5.04 -5.01 9.99
CA ASN A 139 4.51 -3.95 10.82
C ASN A 139 4.01 -2.79 9.96
N TYR A 140 4.90 -2.18 9.19
CA TYR A 140 4.59 -1.18 8.17
C TYR A 140 5.73 -1.08 7.15
N SER A 141 5.44 -0.46 6.01
CA SER A 141 6.45 -0.13 5.00
C SER A 141 6.34 1.34 4.64
N LEU A 142 7.44 1.92 4.18
CA LEU A 142 7.45 3.33 3.79
C LEU A 142 8.35 3.58 2.57
N LEU A 143 8.00 4.61 1.81
CA LEU A 143 8.81 5.16 0.73
C LEU A 143 9.37 6.51 1.18
N TYR A 144 10.64 6.56 1.46
CA TYR A 144 11.32 7.72 2.05
C TYR A 144 12.17 8.47 1.03
N ASP A 145 12.08 9.79 1.04
CA ASP A 145 12.97 10.68 0.29
C ASP A 145 14.02 11.28 1.23
N THR A 146 15.28 10.89 1.04
CA THR A 146 16.39 11.34 1.89
C THR A 146 16.77 12.81 1.66
N ASN A 147 16.45 13.40 0.49
CA ASN A 147 16.66 14.82 0.21
C ASN A 147 15.62 15.69 0.93
N LEU A 148 14.37 15.26 0.96
CA LEU A 148 13.28 15.92 1.67
C LEU A 148 13.26 15.57 3.16
N LYS A 149 13.89 14.44 3.52
CA LYS A 149 13.82 13.82 4.85
C LYS A 149 12.38 13.57 5.28
N MET A 150 11.60 12.95 4.39
CA MET A 150 10.17 12.71 4.54
C MET A 150 9.76 11.41 3.87
N ALA A 151 8.88 10.64 4.50
CA ALA A 151 8.19 9.56 3.82
C ALA A 151 7.06 10.13 2.94
N TYR A 152 7.07 9.78 1.65
CA TYR A 152 5.94 10.06 0.77
C TYR A 152 4.70 9.32 1.22
N TRP A 153 4.87 8.06 1.65
CA TRP A 153 3.81 7.25 2.22
C TRP A 153 4.36 6.24 3.23
N VAL A 154 3.50 5.88 4.17
CA VAL A 154 3.64 4.78 5.12
C VAL A 154 2.40 3.90 4.99
N ALA A 155 2.58 2.63 4.68
CA ALA A 155 1.51 1.66 4.44
C ALA A 155 1.50 0.58 5.52
N TYR A 156 0.35 0.33 6.12
CA TYR A 156 0.21 -0.60 7.23
C TYR A 156 -1.21 -1.16 7.35
N PRO A 157 -1.35 -2.41 7.84
CA PRO A 157 -2.63 -2.97 8.23
C PRO A 157 -2.95 -2.64 9.70
N ILE A 158 -4.24 -2.57 10.02
CA ILE A 158 -4.76 -2.62 11.40
C ILE A 158 -5.63 -3.87 11.50
N TYR A 159 -5.27 -4.79 12.37
CA TYR A 159 -5.97 -6.05 12.64
C TYR A 159 -5.93 -6.37 14.14
N GLU A 160 -6.59 -7.43 14.56
CA GLU A 160 -6.59 -7.88 15.95
C GLU A 160 -5.14 -8.03 16.48
N GLY A 161 -4.87 -7.50 17.69
CA GLY A 161 -3.54 -7.48 18.30
C GLY A 161 -2.66 -6.29 17.95
N CYS A 162 -2.96 -5.50 16.90
CA CYS A 162 -2.25 -4.23 16.64
C CYS A 162 -2.56 -3.17 17.70
N VAL A 163 -3.82 -3.11 18.11
CA VAL A 163 -4.33 -2.13 19.09
C VAL A 163 -4.60 -2.84 20.42
N GLY A 164 -4.10 -2.29 21.50
CA GLY A 164 -4.26 -2.82 22.85
C GLY A 164 -4.16 -1.71 23.89
N SER A 165 -3.72 -2.06 25.09
CA SER A 165 -3.66 -1.16 26.24
C SER A 165 -2.26 -0.62 26.56
N PHE A 166 -1.26 -0.94 25.74
CA PHE A 166 0.11 -0.49 26.00
C PHE A 166 0.21 1.04 25.94
N GLN A 167 0.88 1.62 26.92
CA GLN A 167 1.04 3.07 27.04
C GLN A 167 2.07 3.60 26.02
N ARG A 168 1.80 4.78 25.47
CA ARG A 168 2.70 5.47 24.55
C ARG A 168 4.07 5.70 25.18
N GLN A 169 5.16 5.36 24.47
CA GLN A 169 6.53 5.51 24.97
C GLN A 169 7.11 6.91 24.73
N ASP A 170 6.84 7.54 23.60
CA ASP A 170 7.37 8.86 23.17
C ASP A 170 8.91 8.93 23.06
N ASP A 171 9.57 7.80 22.86
CA ASP A 171 11.03 7.70 22.70
C ASP A 171 11.44 7.76 21.23
N TRP A 172 11.66 8.98 20.76
CA TRP A 172 12.01 9.26 19.37
C TRP A 172 13.48 8.96 19.09
N ILE A 173 13.73 8.07 18.13
CA ILE A 173 15.07 7.60 17.76
C ILE A 173 15.25 7.53 16.24
N GLU A 174 16.50 7.42 15.81
CA GLU A 174 16.85 7.13 14.43
C GLU A 174 16.28 5.75 14.02
N ASP A 175 15.80 5.68 12.78
CA ASP A 175 15.34 4.43 12.17
C ASP A 175 16.58 3.54 11.89
N PRO A 176 16.67 2.33 12.46
CA PRO A 176 17.83 1.46 12.28
C PRO A 176 18.01 0.94 10.85
N GLU A 177 16.98 1.02 10.00
CA GLU A 177 17.02 0.57 8.61
C GLU A 177 17.55 1.67 7.64
N LEU A 178 17.91 2.85 8.17
CA LEU A 178 18.43 3.97 7.37
C LEU A 178 19.56 4.68 8.11
N ASP A 179 20.65 5.01 7.39
CA ASP A 179 21.73 5.80 7.96
C ASP A 179 21.22 7.12 8.56
N GLY A 180 21.68 7.45 9.79
CA GLY A 180 21.22 8.61 10.54
C GLY A 180 21.47 9.96 9.85
N SER A 181 22.44 10.04 8.93
CA SER A 181 22.71 11.26 8.14
C SER A 181 21.65 11.50 7.07
N LEU A 182 20.95 10.45 6.64
CA LEU A 182 19.94 10.48 5.57
C LEU A 182 18.53 10.75 6.09
N GLN A 183 18.31 10.69 7.40
CA GLN A 183 17.01 10.92 8.01
C GLN A 183 16.95 12.26 8.77
N ALA A 184 15.75 12.75 9.03
CA ALA A 184 15.56 13.91 9.90
C ALA A 184 15.93 13.55 11.35
N ASN A 185 16.32 14.54 12.14
CA ASN A 185 16.49 14.37 13.58
C ASN A 185 15.40 15.14 14.33
N PHE A 186 14.50 14.44 14.97
CA PHE A 186 13.37 14.99 15.69
C PHE A 186 13.49 14.86 17.22
N ASN A 187 14.70 14.98 17.77
CA ASN A 187 14.90 15.01 19.21
C ASN A 187 14.09 16.15 19.87
N LYS A 188 13.80 16.04 21.17
CA LYS A 188 12.97 16.99 21.95
C LYS A 188 13.51 18.44 22.00
N ALA A 189 14.77 18.65 21.70
CA ALA A 189 15.43 19.96 21.82
C ALA A 189 15.27 20.90 20.60
N GLY A 190 14.61 20.46 19.50
CA GLY A 190 14.59 21.24 18.26
C GLY A 190 13.66 22.44 18.26
N ASP A 191 14.13 23.54 17.68
CA ASP A 191 13.40 24.83 17.66
C ASP A 191 12.13 24.83 16.82
N MET A 192 11.94 23.87 15.88
CA MET A 192 10.73 23.81 15.08
C MET A 192 9.48 23.58 15.92
N PHE A 193 9.59 22.92 17.07
CA PHE A 193 8.46 22.71 17.99
C PHE A 193 8.01 24.02 18.65
N LYS A 194 8.93 24.94 18.88
CA LYS A 194 8.61 26.31 19.33
C LYS A 194 7.90 27.15 18.26
N ARG A 195 8.00 26.73 16.98
CA ARG A 195 7.36 27.40 15.84
C ARG A 195 6.00 26.79 15.46
N GLY A 196 5.39 26.03 16.37
CA GLY A 196 4.04 25.49 16.21
C GLY A 196 3.95 24.21 15.39
N TYR A 197 5.01 23.43 15.35
CA TYR A 197 4.98 22.08 14.75
C TYR A 197 5.08 21.00 15.82
N ASN A 198 4.42 19.87 15.55
CA ASN A 198 4.60 18.61 16.25
C ASN A 198 5.42 17.66 15.37
N ARG A 199 5.98 16.62 15.99
CA ARG A 199 6.43 15.40 15.31
C ARG A 199 5.19 14.64 14.87
N GLY A 200 4.71 14.97 13.67
CA GLY A 200 3.52 14.35 13.11
C GLY A 200 3.82 12.92 12.67
N HIS A 201 3.19 11.95 13.34
CA HIS A 201 3.28 10.55 12.93
C HIS A 201 2.61 10.32 11.59
N GLN A 202 3.21 9.41 10.79
CA GLN A 202 2.53 8.81 9.66
C GLN A 202 1.69 7.61 10.14
N ILE A 203 2.31 6.49 10.57
CA ILE A 203 1.59 5.48 11.37
C ILE A 203 1.51 5.95 12.82
N PRO A 204 0.30 6.14 13.38
CA PRO A 204 0.15 6.64 14.75
C PRO A 204 0.61 5.61 15.79
N SER A 205 1.15 6.07 16.91
CA SER A 205 1.52 5.16 17.99
C SER A 205 0.32 4.40 18.56
N LYS A 206 -0.88 5.01 18.54
CA LYS A 206 -2.13 4.36 18.96
C LYS A 206 -2.53 3.16 18.09
N ASP A 207 -2.05 3.07 16.85
CA ASP A 207 -2.31 1.94 15.96
C ASP A 207 -1.38 0.73 16.25
N ARG A 208 -0.46 0.88 17.21
CA ARG A 208 0.54 -0.11 17.62
C ARG A 208 0.67 -0.19 19.15
N THR A 209 -0.46 -0.30 19.84
CA THR A 209 -0.51 -0.44 21.30
C THR A 209 -0.74 -1.86 21.80
N GLY A 210 -0.61 -2.86 20.92
CA GLY A 210 -0.67 -4.27 21.29
C GLY A 210 0.47 -4.69 22.24
N ASN A 211 1.67 -4.15 22.01
CA ASN A 211 2.81 -4.32 22.94
C ASN A 211 3.83 -3.17 22.78
N GLY A 212 4.80 -3.12 23.73
CA GLY A 212 5.80 -2.07 23.78
C GLY A 212 6.78 -2.06 22.60
N ALA A 213 7.18 -3.23 22.15
CA ALA A 213 8.15 -3.34 21.06
C ALA A 213 7.56 -2.83 19.73
N MET A 214 6.31 -3.18 19.40
CA MET A 214 5.66 -2.64 18.19
C MET A 214 5.34 -1.14 18.33
N ASN A 215 5.02 -0.67 19.54
CA ASN A 215 4.79 0.76 19.79
C ASN A 215 6.07 1.57 19.57
N ALA A 216 7.22 1.10 20.05
CA ALA A 216 8.52 1.75 19.90
C ALA A 216 8.88 2.04 18.43
N THR A 217 8.54 1.15 17.50
CA THR A 217 8.84 1.33 16.08
C THR A 217 8.11 2.52 15.45
N THR A 218 7.02 3.00 16.05
CA THR A 218 6.28 4.16 15.53
C THR A 218 7.00 5.49 15.83
N PHE A 219 8.01 5.47 16.70
CA PHE A 219 8.81 6.64 17.08
C PHE A 219 10.13 6.75 16.30
N TYR A 220 10.28 6.03 15.20
CA TYR A 220 11.38 6.26 14.27
C TYR A 220 11.23 7.59 13.55
N TYR A 221 12.34 8.32 13.37
CA TYR A 221 12.33 9.63 12.69
C TYR A 221 11.80 9.54 11.26
N THR A 222 11.99 8.41 10.58
CA THR A 222 11.46 8.19 9.23
C THR A 222 9.93 8.18 9.18
N ASN A 223 9.27 7.92 10.31
CA ASN A 223 7.81 7.94 10.47
C ASN A 223 7.25 9.31 10.87
N ALA A 224 8.08 10.34 10.94
CA ALA A 224 7.66 11.66 11.41
C ALA A 224 7.95 12.76 10.40
N THR A 225 7.12 13.81 10.45
CA THR A 225 7.28 15.03 9.66
C THR A 225 6.83 16.25 10.48
N PRO A 226 7.28 17.49 10.14
CA PRO A 226 6.79 18.71 10.76
C PRO A 226 5.31 18.92 10.45
N GLN A 227 4.43 18.67 11.41
CA GLN A 227 2.98 18.80 11.29
C GLN A 227 2.46 19.94 12.18
N LYS A 228 1.61 20.81 11.64
CA LYS A 228 1.01 21.90 12.40
C LYS A 228 0.30 21.39 13.65
N ALA A 229 0.59 21.98 14.81
CA ALA A 229 0.25 21.41 16.12
C ALA A 229 -1.27 21.25 16.34
N ASN A 230 -2.06 22.29 16.01
CA ASN A 230 -3.52 22.21 16.17
C ASN A 230 -4.17 21.29 15.14
N MET A 231 -3.68 21.31 13.88
CA MET A 231 -4.14 20.38 12.84
C MET A 231 -3.89 18.95 13.28
N ASN A 232 -2.65 18.63 13.71
CA ASN A 232 -2.28 17.30 14.18
C ASN A 232 -3.12 16.85 15.40
N GLY A 233 -3.25 17.71 16.42
CA GLY A 233 -3.94 17.38 17.67
C GLY A 233 -5.47 17.31 17.57
N GLN A 234 -6.05 17.82 16.48
CA GLN A 234 -7.51 17.90 16.34
C GLN A 234 -8.02 17.13 15.12
N ILE A 235 -8.08 17.75 13.94
CA ILE A 235 -8.70 17.12 12.76
C ILE A 235 -8.00 15.80 12.37
N TRP A 236 -6.65 15.79 12.37
CA TRP A 236 -5.87 14.61 12.05
C TRP A 236 -6.05 13.51 13.09
N ALA A 237 -5.98 13.85 14.39
CA ALA A 237 -6.21 12.89 15.48
C ALA A 237 -7.62 12.28 15.43
N ARG A 238 -8.66 13.08 15.09
CA ARG A 238 -10.03 12.55 14.90
C ARG A 238 -10.12 11.58 13.73
N LEU A 239 -9.42 11.86 12.62
CA LEU A 239 -9.36 10.92 11.50
C LEU A 239 -8.64 9.61 11.89
N GLU A 240 -7.53 9.68 12.61
CA GLU A 240 -6.82 8.51 13.12
C GLU A 240 -7.70 7.67 14.05
N ASP A 241 -8.43 8.31 14.97
CA ASP A 241 -9.38 7.63 15.86
C ASP A 241 -10.53 6.97 15.06
N ALA A 242 -11.00 7.60 13.99
CA ALA A 242 -12.01 7.02 13.11
C ALA A 242 -11.49 5.77 12.40
N VAL A 243 -10.29 5.84 11.82
CA VAL A 243 -9.65 4.70 11.13
C VAL A 243 -9.54 3.49 12.07
N ARG A 244 -9.16 3.69 13.33
CA ARG A 244 -9.14 2.61 14.34
C ARG A 244 -10.52 2.03 14.62
N ARG A 245 -11.54 2.88 14.74
CA ARG A 245 -12.93 2.40 14.96
C ARG A 245 -13.45 1.58 13.78
N TRP A 246 -13.04 1.89 12.55
CA TRP A 246 -13.45 1.12 11.37
C TRP A 246 -12.92 -0.32 11.36
N ASN A 247 -11.92 -0.63 12.16
CA ASN A 247 -11.44 -2.00 12.37
C ASN A 247 -12.37 -2.85 13.24
N SER A 248 -13.24 -2.26 14.04
CA SER A 248 -14.12 -3.01 14.97
C SER A 248 -15.17 -3.89 14.26
N SER A 249 -15.42 -3.65 12.99
CA SER A 249 -16.42 -4.36 12.19
C SER A 249 -15.84 -5.24 11.08
N VAL A 250 -14.52 -5.35 10.99
CA VAL A 250 -13.80 -6.06 9.91
C VAL A 250 -12.53 -6.72 10.47
N ASP A 251 -12.02 -7.73 9.75
CA ASP A 251 -10.79 -8.41 10.16
C ASP A 251 -9.56 -7.52 10.02
N THR A 252 -9.53 -6.68 8.99
CA THR A 252 -8.38 -5.81 8.69
C THR A 252 -8.82 -4.52 8.03
N VAL A 253 -8.27 -3.41 8.50
CA VAL A 253 -8.28 -2.12 7.79
C VAL A 253 -6.91 -1.91 7.17
N PHE A 254 -6.87 -1.64 5.88
CA PHE A 254 -5.66 -1.36 5.12
C PHE A 254 -5.50 0.15 4.98
N VAL A 255 -4.35 0.67 5.42
CA VAL A 255 -4.11 2.11 5.49
C VAL A 255 -2.84 2.47 4.73
N VAL A 256 -2.93 3.51 3.90
CA VAL A 256 -1.78 4.25 3.40
C VAL A 256 -1.92 5.68 3.86
N THR A 257 -0.99 6.14 4.66
CA THR A 257 -0.91 7.53 5.09
C THR A 257 0.31 8.17 4.46
N GLY A 258 0.28 9.47 4.20
CA GLY A 258 1.43 10.11 3.57
C GLY A 258 1.41 11.63 3.67
N ALA A 259 2.49 12.20 3.18
CA ALA A 259 2.71 13.63 3.16
C ALA A 259 3.31 14.07 1.83
N MET A 260 2.94 15.24 1.35
CA MET A 260 3.46 15.81 0.11
C MET A 260 4.00 17.21 0.34
N ALA A 261 5.20 17.47 -0.19
CA ALA A 261 5.86 18.76 -0.09
C ALA A 261 5.20 19.85 -0.92
N LYS A 262 4.54 19.45 -2.01
CA LYS A 262 3.89 20.32 -3.00
C LYS A 262 2.51 19.80 -3.33
N GLU A 263 1.65 20.67 -3.80
CA GLU A 263 0.38 20.37 -4.42
C GLU A 263 0.43 20.58 -5.95
N SER A 264 1.28 21.52 -6.38
CA SER A 264 1.54 21.82 -7.79
C SER A 264 3.03 22.03 -8.03
N GLU A 265 3.45 21.98 -9.30
CA GLU A 265 4.85 22.26 -9.68
C GLU A 265 5.29 23.70 -9.33
N ASN A 266 4.36 24.64 -9.25
CA ASN A 266 4.62 26.04 -8.92
C ASN A 266 4.75 26.29 -7.40
N ASP A 267 4.46 25.29 -6.56
CA ASP A 267 4.57 25.47 -5.12
C ASP A 267 6.02 25.58 -4.68
N VAL A 268 6.28 26.57 -3.83
CA VAL A 268 7.56 26.71 -3.14
C VAL A 268 7.60 25.71 -1.97
N VAL A 269 8.60 24.85 -1.98
CA VAL A 269 8.82 23.89 -0.90
C VAL A 269 9.29 24.62 0.35
N LYS A 270 8.57 24.44 1.45
CA LYS A 270 8.92 24.98 2.75
C LYS A 270 9.83 24.00 3.50
N TYR A 271 10.86 24.55 4.16
CA TYR A 271 11.76 23.79 5.01
C TYR A 271 11.80 24.36 6.41
N GLU A 272 12.05 23.49 7.36
CA GLU A 272 12.46 23.80 8.74
C GLU A 272 13.84 23.20 9.01
N VAL A 273 14.41 23.55 10.15
CA VAL A 273 15.69 23.03 10.60
C VAL A 273 15.45 22.01 11.71
N ASP A 274 15.98 20.82 11.53
CA ASP A 274 15.92 19.74 12.52
C ASP A 274 16.91 19.96 13.69
N CYS A 275 16.96 19.03 14.63
CA CYS A 275 17.77 19.17 15.83
C CYS A 275 19.28 19.06 15.62
N LYS A 276 19.71 18.62 14.44
CA LYS A 276 21.12 18.57 14.00
C LYS A 276 21.45 19.63 12.94
N ASN A 277 20.65 20.69 12.83
CA ASN A 277 20.75 21.75 11.81
C ASN A 277 20.58 21.25 10.36
N GLY A 278 20.00 20.08 10.17
CA GLY A 278 19.64 19.56 8.86
C GLY A 278 18.32 20.18 8.36
N LYS A 279 18.20 20.38 7.04
CA LYS A 279 16.94 20.78 6.45
C LYS A 279 15.97 19.60 6.44
N VAL A 280 14.74 19.85 6.87
CA VAL A 280 13.61 18.92 6.77
C VAL A 280 12.44 19.62 6.11
N VAL A 281 11.78 18.95 5.16
CA VAL A 281 10.62 19.53 4.47
C VAL A 281 9.44 19.67 5.41
N VAL A 282 8.69 20.77 5.28
CA VAL A 282 7.35 20.92 5.86
C VAL A 282 6.33 20.51 4.81
N PRO A 283 5.59 19.43 5.01
CA PRO A 283 4.57 19.01 4.06
C PRO A 283 3.53 20.10 3.81
N LYS A 284 3.11 20.24 2.56
CA LYS A 284 2.00 21.12 2.16
C LYS A 284 0.67 20.56 2.63
N TYR A 285 0.51 19.22 2.49
CA TYR A 285 -0.66 18.50 2.95
C TYR A 285 -0.32 17.07 3.37
N TYR A 286 -1.22 16.50 4.14
CA TYR A 286 -1.22 15.09 4.51
C TYR A 286 -2.39 14.38 3.83
N TYR A 287 -2.26 13.07 3.68
CA TYR A 287 -3.34 12.26 3.13
C TYR A 287 -3.44 10.90 3.84
N LYS A 288 -4.63 10.30 3.78
CA LYS A 288 -4.86 8.89 4.08
C LYS A 288 -5.71 8.28 2.99
N ALA A 289 -5.31 7.10 2.51
CA ALA A 289 -6.14 6.19 1.75
C ALA A 289 -6.44 4.98 2.64
N VAL A 290 -7.71 4.56 2.68
CA VAL A 290 -8.17 3.48 3.54
C VAL A 290 -9.01 2.52 2.71
N ALA A 291 -8.79 1.22 2.92
CA ALA A 291 -9.61 0.15 2.36
C ALA A 291 -10.02 -0.83 3.45
N ARG A 292 -11.25 -1.35 3.38
CA ARG A 292 -11.74 -2.42 4.24
C ARG A 292 -12.74 -3.31 3.50
N GLU A 293 -12.89 -4.54 3.95
CA GLU A 293 -13.86 -5.47 3.42
C GLU A 293 -15.04 -5.61 4.40
N LEU A 294 -16.24 -5.34 3.92
CA LEU A 294 -17.48 -5.54 4.67
C LEU A 294 -18.29 -6.64 3.98
N GLY A 295 -18.43 -7.79 4.63
CA GLY A 295 -18.92 -9.01 3.99
C GLY A 295 -17.95 -9.47 2.89
N SER A 296 -18.37 -9.52 1.65
CA SER A 296 -17.53 -9.86 0.48
C SER A 296 -17.19 -8.65 -0.40
N THR A 297 -17.47 -7.44 0.07
CA THR A 297 -17.32 -6.22 -0.74
C THR A 297 -16.25 -5.30 -0.13
N PHE A 298 -15.29 -4.89 -0.96
CA PHE A 298 -14.32 -3.86 -0.58
C PHE A 298 -14.92 -2.46 -0.74
N TYR A 299 -14.63 -1.63 0.26
CA TYR A 299 -14.92 -0.19 0.25
C TYR A 299 -13.62 0.58 0.42
N THR A 300 -13.51 1.70 -0.26
CA THR A 300 -12.36 2.61 -0.14
C THR A 300 -12.80 4.04 0.10
N ILE A 301 -11.96 4.79 0.80
CA ILE A 301 -12.09 6.23 0.99
C ILE A 301 -10.70 6.84 1.09
N ALA A 302 -10.55 8.08 0.70
CA ALA A 302 -9.32 8.83 0.88
C ALA A 302 -9.59 10.21 1.47
N PHE A 303 -8.57 10.81 2.04
CA PHE A 303 -8.61 12.14 2.64
C PHE A 303 -7.36 12.91 2.24
N LYS A 304 -7.53 14.17 1.84
CA LYS A 304 -6.43 15.11 1.59
C LYS A 304 -6.61 16.32 2.48
N ILE A 305 -5.75 16.49 3.46
CA ILE A 305 -5.89 17.49 4.53
C ILE A 305 -4.71 18.45 4.51
N PRO A 306 -4.92 19.78 4.31
CA PRO A 306 -3.84 20.76 4.35
C PRO A 306 -3.10 20.75 5.69
N ASN A 307 -1.79 21.01 5.66
CA ASN A 307 -0.99 21.16 6.88
C ASN A 307 -1.15 22.59 7.43
N ASP A 308 -2.35 22.91 7.93
CA ASP A 308 -2.74 24.24 8.37
C ASP A 308 -3.58 24.18 9.67
N ASP A 309 -3.22 24.99 10.66
CA ASP A 309 -3.96 25.09 11.92
C ASP A 309 -5.35 25.69 11.76
N ALA A 310 -5.60 26.48 10.71
CA ALA A 310 -6.91 27.11 10.46
C ALA A 310 -8.05 26.10 10.25
N ILE A 311 -7.72 24.86 9.85
CA ILE A 311 -8.71 23.81 9.60
C ILE A 311 -8.92 22.86 10.80
N ALA A 312 -8.22 23.07 11.91
CA ALA A 312 -8.19 22.12 13.02
C ALA A 312 -9.59 21.73 13.55
N GLY A 313 -10.52 22.70 13.61
CA GLY A 313 -11.90 22.48 14.06
C GLY A 313 -12.85 21.89 13.00
N ARG A 314 -12.43 21.72 11.73
CA ARG A 314 -13.30 21.22 10.66
C ARG A 314 -13.56 19.71 10.82
N ASP A 315 -14.62 19.23 10.16
CA ASP A 315 -14.86 17.81 10.03
C ASP A 315 -13.90 17.22 9.00
N TYR A 316 -13.19 16.13 9.34
CA TYR A 316 -12.31 15.44 8.41
C TYR A 316 -13.07 14.90 7.17
N MET A 317 -14.37 14.61 7.31
CA MET A 317 -15.22 14.17 6.20
C MET A 317 -15.41 15.24 5.10
N ASP A 318 -15.15 16.51 5.40
CA ASP A 318 -15.16 17.58 4.38
C ASP A 318 -14.00 17.44 3.39
N TYR A 319 -12.95 16.76 3.80
CA TYR A 319 -11.72 16.51 3.03
C TYR A 319 -11.68 15.11 2.39
N ALA A 320 -12.79 14.38 2.42
CA ALA A 320 -12.88 13.06 1.83
C ALA A 320 -12.96 13.15 0.29
N CYS A 321 -12.25 12.25 -0.37
CA CYS A 321 -12.26 12.07 -1.81
C CYS A 321 -12.17 10.56 -2.15
N SER A 322 -12.25 10.23 -3.43
CA SER A 322 -11.99 8.86 -3.86
C SER A 322 -10.50 8.52 -3.82
N VAL A 323 -10.17 7.24 -3.73
CA VAL A 323 -8.77 6.78 -3.83
C VAL A 323 -8.21 7.12 -5.21
N GLU A 324 -9.02 6.99 -6.28
CA GLU A 324 -8.61 7.34 -7.64
C GLU A 324 -8.23 8.82 -7.76
N ASP A 325 -8.97 9.74 -7.13
CA ASP A 325 -8.64 11.17 -7.14
C ASP A 325 -7.35 11.45 -6.35
N LEU A 326 -7.14 10.76 -5.23
CA LEU A 326 -5.90 10.87 -4.49
C LEU A 326 -4.71 10.33 -5.30
N GLU A 327 -4.88 9.24 -6.06
CA GLU A 327 -3.87 8.71 -6.99
C GLU A 327 -3.45 9.75 -8.04
N LYS A 328 -4.44 10.46 -8.63
CA LYS A 328 -4.18 11.54 -9.60
C LYS A 328 -3.37 12.70 -8.99
N ILE A 329 -3.67 13.05 -7.74
CA ILE A 329 -3.00 14.15 -7.03
C ILE A 329 -1.57 13.78 -6.61
N THR A 330 -1.37 12.55 -6.12
CA THR A 330 -0.09 12.12 -5.55
C THR A 330 0.86 11.47 -6.56
N GLY A 331 0.33 10.96 -7.67
CA GLY A 331 1.07 10.17 -8.65
C GLY A 331 1.40 8.74 -8.19
N PHE A 332 0.92 8.31 -7.01
CA PHE A 332 1.06 6.95 -6.52
C PHE A 332 -0.16 6.10 -6.87
N THR A 333 0.02 4.80 -7.01
CA THR A 333 -1.08 3.84 -7.17
C THR A 333 -1.28 3.09 -5.85
N PHE A 334 -2.44 3.31 -5.22
CA PHE A 334 -2.81 2.69 -3.95
C PHE A 334 -3.65 1.43 -4.18
N PHE A 335 -3.58 0.48 -3.25
CA PHE A 335 -4.38 -0.76 -3.28
C PHE A 335 -4.41 -1.42 -4.66
N PRO A 336 -3.25 -1.82 -5.23
CA PRO A 336 -3.15 -2.25 -6.63
C PRO A 336 -3.97 -3.50 -6.96
N THR A 337 -4.41 -4.24 -5.95
CA THR A 337 -5.27 -5.43 -6.11
C THR A 337 -6.76 -5.10 -6.20
N LEU A 338 -7.18 -3.86 -5.93
CA LEU A 338 -8.56 -3.42 -6.03
C LEU A 338 -8.86 -2.83 -7.41
N SER A 339 -10.07 -3.08 -7.91
CA SER A 339 -10.52 -2.55 -9.20
C SER A 339 -10.67 -1.03 -9.18
N ALA A 340 -10.61 -0.41 -10.36
CA ALA A 340 -10.85 1.03 -10.51
C ALA A 340 -12.25 1.44 -10.00
N ASP A 341 -13.27 0.59 -10.18
CA ASP A 341 -14.63 0.87 -9.71
C ASP A 341 -14.70 0.97 -8.18
N ILE A 342 -13.95 0.13 -7.45
CA ILE A 342 -13.84 0.23 -6.00
C ILE A 342 -13.10 1.51 -5.61
N LYS A 343 -12.01 1.85 -6.30
CA LYS A 343 -11.19 3.03 -6.00
C LYS A 343 -11.86 4.37 -6.32
N ARG A 344 -12.87 4.38 -7.22
CA ARG A 344 -13.69 5.56 -7.52
C ARG A 344 -14.76 5.85 -6.48
N GLN A 345 -15.03 4.91 -5.58
CA GLN A 345 -16.01 5.10 -4.52
C GLN A 345 -15.57 6.17 -3.51
N CYS A 346 -16.53 6.96 -3.05
CA CYS A 346 -16.39 7.86 -1.90
C CYS A 346 -17.73 7.93 -1.14
N ASP A 347 -18.31 6.76 -0.85
CA ASP A 347 -19.57 6.68 -0.10
C ASP A 347 -19.30 6.91 1.39
N LYS A 348 -19.43 8.15 1.84
CA LYS A 348 -19.19 8.56 3.24
C LYS A 348 -20.08 7.83 4.24
N SER A 349 -21.25 7.31 3.82
CA SER A 349 -22.17 6.59 4.71
C SER A 349 -21.57 5.27 5.21
N LYS A 350 -20.67 4.68 4.45
CA LYS A 350 -19.95 3.46 4.83
C LYS A 350 -18.82 3.69 5.85
N TRP A 351 -18.50 4.95 6.19
CA TRP A 351 -17.34 5.35 6.97
C TRP A 351 -17.71 6.24 8.19
N ARG A 352 -18.95 6.20 8.62
CA ARG A 352 -19.45 6.89 9.82
C ARG A 352 -19.64 5.93 10.99
#